data_ce506eaad12555704de61216d8686f19
#
_entry.id   ce506eaad12555704de61216d8686f19
#
_cell.length_a   1.000
_cell.length_b   1.000
_cell.length_c   1.000
_cell.angle_alpha   90.00
_cell.angle_beta   90.00
_cell.angle_gamma   90.00
#
_symmetry.space_group_name_H-M   'P 1'
#
loop_
_entity.id
_entity.type
_entity.pdbx_description
1 polymer ?
#
loop_
_entity_poly.entity_id
_entity_poly.type
_entity_poly.pdbx_seq_one_letter_code
_entity_poly.pdbx_strand_id
1 'polypeptide(L)'
;SMAIHPMWGTLLFNFESPMVKDFLLANAFYWLEFYHADGLRLDDVDSMLYLDFGREYGQWRPNIYGTNENLAAVELLKHLNSILAKKLPGTMTIAQEDGLWSELTGSVEDDNIGFSYKWNNNWAGDFLNYLSKDPIERQYVHDQLTLSMLYTYCEHFVLPLGSRETGDQKSFMAKLPGDELQKLSQIRAAYSYMMLHPGCKMMAPDKELTDEMKRFIHD
;
A
#
# COMPACT_ATOMS: atom_id res chain seq x y z
N SER A 1 14.40 17.86 16.30
CA SER A 1 14.63 16.64 17.09
C SER A 1 14.48 15.42 16.18
N MET A 2 15.42 14.47 16.23
CA MET A 2 15.33 13.21 15.45
C MET A 2 14.21 12.28 15.92
N ALA A 3 13.64 12.55 17.09
CA ALA A 3 12.53 11.78 17.66
C ALA A 3 11.15 12.20 17.14
N ILE A 4 11.07 13.24 16.30
CA ILE A 4 9.81 13.73 15.76
C ILE A 4 9.78 13.47 14.26
N HIS A 5 8.65 12.91 13.79
CA HIS A 5 8.41 12.72 12.37
C HIS A 5 8.31 14.08 11.65
N PRO A 6 9.10 14.35 10.61
CA PRO A 6 9.20 15.68 10.01
C PRO A 6 7.91 16.15 9.36
N MET A 7 7.14 15.26 8.78
CA MET A 7 5.90 15.61 8.05
C MET A 7 4.67 15.63 8.96
N TRP A 8 4.60 14.73 9.95
CA TRP A 8 3.39 14.55 10.77
C TRP A 8 3.48 15.18 12.17
N GLY A 9 4.70 15.55 12.62
CA GLY A 9 4.92 16.10 13.95
C GLY A 9 4.70 15.12 15.12
N THR A 10 4.48 13.83 14.81
CA THR A 10 4.31 12.75 15.79
C THR A 10 5.65 12.24 16.30
N LEU A 11 5.65 11.55 17.44
CA LEU A 11 6.84 10.87 17.94
C LEU A 11 7.12 9.61 17.11
N LEU A 12 8.41 9.38 16.84
CA LEU A 12 8.88 8.15 16.22
C LEU A 12 9.16 7.09 17.30
N PHE A 13 8.81 5.85 17.00
CA PHE A 13 9.22 4.72 17.82
C PHE A 13 10.74 4.50 17.72
N ASN A 14 11.37 4.21 18.85
CA ASN A 14 12.75 3.73 18.87
C ASN A 14 12.76 2.20 18.64
N PHE A 15 12.93 1.78 17.39
CA PHE A 15 12.94 0.36 17.02
C PHE A 15 14.15 -0.42 17.57
N GLU A 16 15.18 0.24 18.11
CA GLU A 16 16.26 -0.43 18.82
C GLU A 16 15.85 -0.88 20.23
N SER A 17 14.80 -0.26 20.81
CA SER A 17 14.33 -0.57 22.15
C SER A 17 13.59 -1.91 22.20
N PRO A 18 14.02 -2.90 23.02
CA PRO A 18 13.29 -4.15 23.19
C PRO A 18 11.84 -3.94 23.64
N MET A 19 11.59 -2.97 24.53
CA MET A 19 10.23 -2.66 25.01
C MET A 19 9.32 -2.20 23.88
N VAL A 20 9.83 -1.44 22.91
CA VAL A 20 9.06 -0.99 21.73
C VAL A 20 8.79 -2.16 20.80
N LYS A 21 9.79 -3.01 20.55
CA LYS A 21 9.64 -4.23 19.76
C LYS A 21 8.57 -5.14 20.37
N ASP A 22 8.66 -5.42 21.67
CA ASP A 22 7.69 -6.27 22.38
C ASP A 22 6.28 -5.68 22.35
N PHE A 23 6.15 -4.36 22.52
CA PHE A 23 4.85 -3.68 22.43
C PHE A 23 4.23 -3.82 21.04
N LEU A 24 4.98 -3.59 19.98
CA LEU A 24 4.47 -3.67 18.60
C LEU A 24 4.12 -5.11 18.21
N LEU A 25 4.95 -6.09 18.62
CA LEU A 25 4.65 -7.51 18.41
C LEU A 25 3.39 -7.93 19.18
N ALA A 26 3.29 -7.58 20.46
CA ALA A 26 2.12 -7.89 21.28
C ALA A 26 0.84 -7.24 20.70
N ASN A 27 0.94 -6.01 20.17
CA ASN A 27 -0.18 -5.35 19.50
C ASN A 27 -0.65 -6.12 18.26
N ALA A 28 0.28 -6.60 17.43
CA ALA A 28 -0.07 -7.41 16.26
C ALA A 28 -0.80 -8.71 16.67
N PHE A 29 -0.29 -9.44 17.64
CA PHE A 29 -0.93 -10.66 18.17
C PHE A 29 -2.28 -10.38 18.79
N TYR A 30 -2.44 -9.26 19.51
CA TYR A 30 -3.70 -8.86 20.11
C TYR A 30 -4.83 -8.72 19.08
N TRP A 31 -4.56 -8.09 17.96
CA TRP A 31 -5.56 -7.96 16.89
C TRP A 31 -5.84 -9.28 16.18
N LEU A 32 -4.83 -10.08 15.92
CA LEU A 32 -4.96 -11.34 15.18
C LEU A 32 -5.56 -12.46 16.03
N GLU A 33 -5.09 -12.65 17.27
CA GLU A 33 -5.55 -13.74 18.14
C GLU A 33 -6.82 -13.39 18.92
N PHE A 34 -6.90 -12.18 19.50
CA PHE A 34 -8.00 -11.81 20.38
C PHE A 34 -9.22 -11.28 19.60
N TYR A 35 -8.99 -10.47 18.58
CA TYR A 35 -10.06 -9.95 17.74
C TYR A 35 -10.29 -10.76 16.46
N HIS A 36 -9.51 -11.79 16.24
CA HIS A 36 -9.63 -12.68 15.06
C HIS A 36 -9.59 -11.93 13.73
N ALA A 37 -8.76 -10.90 13.64
CA ALA A 37 -8.51 -10.26 12.34
C ALA A 37 -7.77 -11.22 11.41
N ASP A 38 -8.12 -11.25 10.13
CA ASP A 38 -7.51 -12.13 9.13
C ASP A 38 -6.14 -11.64 8.68
N GLY A 39 -5.80 -10.38 8.96
CA GLY A 39 -4.53 -9.80 8.61
C GLY A 39 -4.36 -8.38 9.11
N LEU A 40 -3.16 -7.84 8.90
CA LEU A 40 -2.77 -6.48 9.29
C LEU A 40 -2.19 -5.75 8.10
N ARG A 41 -2.61 -4.50 7.88
CA ARG A 41 -1.92 -3.58 6.99
C ARG A 41 -1.11 -2.58 7.81
N LEU A 42 0.16 -2.46 7.47
CA LEU A 42 1.05 -1.44 7.99
C LEU A 42 1.10 -0.30 7.00
N ASP A 43 0.67 0.88 7.44
CA ASP A 43 0.67 2.08 6.60
C ASP A 43 2.01 2.81 6.70
N ASP A 44 2.41 3.47 5.60
CA ASP A 44 3.62 4.29 5.49
C ASP A 44 4.89 3.56 5.97
N VAL A 45 5.06 2.31 5.54
CA VAL A 45 6.20 1.45 5.94
C VAL A 45 7.54 2.07 5.52
N ASP A 46 7.58 2.84 4.44
CA ASP A 46 8.74 3.63 4.02
C ASP A 46 9.22 4.59 5.11
N SER A 47 8.31 5.20 5.89
CA SER A 47 8.67 6.04 7.03
C SER A 47 9.38 5.28 8.16
N MET A 48 9.19 3.96 8.24
CA MET A 48 9.92 3.08 9.16
C MET A 48 11.26 2.63 8.58
N LEU A 49 11.29 2.32 7.27
CA LEU A 49 12.43 1.72 6.59
C LEU A 49 13.55 2.71 6.33
N TYR A 50 13.25 4.01 6.15
CA TYR A 50 14.23 5.00 5.76
C TYR A 50 14.48 6.05 6.85
N LEU A 51 15.75 6.20 7.25
CA LEU A 51 16.20 7.18 8.26
C LEU A 51 16.06 8.64 7.77
N ASP A 52 16.09 8.84 6.47
CA ASP A 52 15.96 10.13 5.79
C ASP A 52 14.55 10.46 5.32
N PHE A 53 13.56 9.60 5.59
CA PHE A 53 12.18 9.83 5.14
C PHE A 53 11.65 11.21 5.56
N GLY A 54 11.30 12.04 4.57
CA GLY A 54 10.82 13.40 4.78
C GLY A 54 11.85 14.37 5.37
N ARG A 55 13.13 14.03 5.37
CA ARG A 55 14.23 14.85 5.92
C ARG A 55 15.13 15.36 4.82
N GLU A 56 15.63 16.58 5.02
CA GLU A 56 16.64 17.17 4.14
C GLU A 56 18.03 16.63 4.48
N TYR A 57 18.96 16.84 3.55
CA TYR A 57 20.36 16.50 3.75
C TYR A 57 20.91 17.13 5.04
N GLY A 58 21.59 16.33 5.87
CA GLY A 58 22.14 16.74 7.16
C GLY A 58 21.16 16.70 8.35
N GLN A 59 19.86 16.40 8.11
CA GLN A 59 18.85 16.27 9.17
C GLN A 59 18.65 14.84 9.69
N TRP A 60 19.39 13.88 9.14
CA TRP A 60 19.38 12.47 9.53
C TRP A 60 20.81 11.94 9.68
N ARG A 61 20.96 10.77 10.25
CA ARG A 61 22.26 10.08 10.41
C ARG A 61 22.21 8.76 9.68
N PRO A 62 23.21 8.44 8.86
CA PRO A 62 23.30 7.15 8.20
C PRO A 62 23.48 6.02 9.23
N ASN A 63 23.12 4.81 8.81
CA ASN A 63 23.35 3.59 9.57
C ASN A 63 24.86 3.24 9.60
N ILE A 64 25.20 2.12 10.23
CA ILE A 64 26.61 1.67 10.38
C ILE A 64 27.32 1.37 9.05
N TYR A 65 26.57 1.19 7.96
CA TYR A 65 27.09 0.96 6.61
C TYR A 65 27.15 2.24 5.78
N GLY A 66 26.72 3.37 6.33
CA GLY A 66 26.73 4.66 5.63
C GLY A 66 25.50 4.88 4.74
N THR A 67 24.47 4.04 4.84
CA THR A 67 23.24 4.10 4.04
C THR A 67 22.08 4.65 4.85
N ASN A 68 20.92 4.82 4.22
CA ASN A 68 19.73 5.42 4.82
C ASN A 68 18.71 4.42 5.37
N GLU A 69 18.95 3.11 5.24
CA GLU A 69 18.05 2.11 5.78
C GLU A 69 18.05 2.10 7.33
N ASN A 70 16.88 2.00 7.91
CA ASN A 70 16.69 1.79 9.34
C ASN A 70 16.77 0.29 9.67
N LEU A 71 17.99 -0.19 9.93
CA LEU A 71 18.24 -1.62 10.15
C LEU A 71 17.42 -2.21 11.29
N ALA A 72 17.16 -1.43 12.35
CA ALA A 72 16.36 -1.89 13.49
C ALA A 72 14.87 -2.07 13.12
N ALA A 73 14.33 -1.23 12.24
CA ALA A 73 12.98 -1.39 11.72
C ALA A 73 12.89 -2.58 10.76
N VAL A 74 13.87 -2.75 9.86
CA VAL A 74 13.96 -3.91 8.96
C VAL A 74 13.97 -5.21 9.76
N GLU A 75 14.82 -5.31 10.80
CA GLU A 75 14.88 -6.48 11.68
C GLU A 75 13.54 -6.75 12.38
N LEU A 76 12.89 -5.70 12.92
CA LEU A 76 11.59 -5.83 13.57
C LEU A 76 10.52 -6.37 12.59
N LEU A 77 10.46 -5.85 11.36
CA LEU A 77 9.48 -6.27 10.35
C LEU A 77 9.73 -7.72 9.90
N LYS A 78 10.98 -8.09 9.64
CA LYS A 78 11.37 -9.48 9.35
C LYS A 78 10.97 -10.42 10.50
N HIS A 79 11.24 -10.02 11.74
CA HIS A 79 10.87 -10.81 12.91
C HIS A 79 9.34 -10.93 13.06
N LEU A 80 8.60 -9.84 12.90
CA LEU A 80 7.13 -9.85 12.94
C LEU A 80 6.55 -10.83 11.92
N ASN A 81 6.94 -10.71 10.66
CA ASN A 81 6.42 -11.55 9.59
C ASN A 81 6.80 -13.03 9.79
N SER A 82 8.05 -13.31 10.20
CA SER A 82 8.51 -14.66 10.50
C SER A 82 7.74 -15.32 11.66
N ILE A 83 7.48 -14.57 12.75
CA ILE A 83 6.77 -15.13 13.91
C ILE A 83 5.28 -15.32 13.62
N LEU A 84 4.66 -14.41 12.86
CA LEU A 84 3.26 -14.55 12.45
C LEU A 84 3.09 -15.75 11.52
N ALA A 85 3.95 -15.92 10.52
CA ALA A 85 3.90 -17.07 9.62
C ALA A 85 4.00 -18.42 10.38
N LYS A 86 4.78 -18.46 11.46
CA LYS A 86 4.96 -19.68 12.28
C LYS A 86 3.83 -19.93 13.27
N LYS A 87 3.33 -18.88 13.94
CA LYS A 87 2.36 -19.02 15.02
C LYS A 87 0.92 -18.90 14.57
N LEU A 88 0.66 -18.10 13.55
CA LEU A 88 -0.67 -17.83 13.02
C LEU A 88 -0.69 -18.05 11.49
N PRO A 89 -0.46 -19.29 11.04
CA PRO A 89 -0.46 -19.60 9.62
C PRO A 89 -1.81 -19.27 9.00
N GLY A 90 -1.78 -18.57 7.86
CA GLY A 90 -2.99 -18.09 7.18
C GLY A 90 -3.34 -16.65 7.45
N THR A 91 -2.69 -15.97 8.41
CA THR A 91 -2.82 -14.51 8.54
C THR A 91 -2.03 -13.79 7.46
N MET A 92 -2.53 -12.63 7.04
CA MET A 92 -1.91 -11.81 6.01
C MET A 92 -1.26 -10.57 6.63
N THR A 93 -0.07 -10.22 6.15
CA THR A 93 0.54 -8.93 6.42
C THR A 93 0.70 -8.16 5.12
N ILE A 94 0.31 -6.89 5.11
CA ILE A 94 0.31 -6.04 3.93
C ILE A 94 1.13 -4.79 4.24
N ALA A 95 2.14 -4.49 3.42
CA ALA A 95 2.90 -3.26 3.52
C ALA A 95 2.31 -2.22 2.57
N GLN A 96 1.95 -1.04 3.06
CA GLN A 96 1.76 0.12 2.22
C GLN A 96 3.08 0.91 2.23
N GLU A 97 3.74 0.91 1.09
CA GLU A 97 5.04 1.53 0.85
C GLU A 97 5.03 2.05 -0.59
N ASP A 98 5.19 3.37 -0.74
CA ASP A 98 5.08 4.07 -2.03
C ASP A 98 6.46 4.40 -2.62
N GLY A 99 7.52 4.06 -1.89
CA GLY A 99 8.91 4.24 -2.30
C GLY A 99 9.45 3.11 -3.18
N LEU A 100 10.77 3.00 -3.17
CA LEU A 100 11.53 2.10 -4.05
C LEU A 100 12.09 0.88 -3.32
N TRP A 101 11.61 0.55 -2.11
CA TRP A 101 12.07 -0.65 -1.44
C TRP A 101 11.66 -1.88 -2.25
N SER A 102 12.66 -2.63 -2.68
CA SER A 102 12.48 -3.94 -3.29
C SER A 102 12.39 -5.02 -2.22
N GLU A 103 11.82 -6.19 -2.57
CA GLU A 103 11.87 -7.37 -1.71
C GLU A 103 11.08 -7.22 -0.39
N LEU A 104 9.96 -6.46 -0.42
CA LEU A 104 9.02 -6.38 0.71
C LEU A 104 8.26 -7.69 0.90
N THR A 105 7.86 -8.33 -0.21
CA THR A 105 7.12 -9.58 -0.20
C THR A 105 8.04 -10.77 -0.47
N GLY A 106 7.59 -11.95 -0.11
CA GLY A 106 8.40 -13.15 -0.26
C GLY A 106 8.95 -13.67 1.08
N SER A 107 9.79 -14.71 1.02
CA SER A 107 10.29 -15.37 2.23
C SER A 107 11.38 -14.55 2.93
N VAL A 108 11.31 -14.48 4.26
CA VAL A 108 12.40 -13.93 5.10
C VAL A 108 13.69 -14.76 4.94
N GLU A 109 13.58 -16.04 4.59
CA GLU A 109 14.72 -16.93 4.35
C GLU A 109 15.51 -16.54 3.10
N ASP A 110 14.84 -15.88 2.13
CA ASP A 110 15.43 -15.33 0.90
C ASP A 110 15.84 -13.85 1.06
N ASP A 111 15.99 -13.41 2.30
CA ASP A 111 16.36 -12.03 2.72
C ASP A 111 15.30 -10.96 2.48
N ASN A 112 14.09 -11.32 2.04
CA ASN A 112 12.95 -10.40 1.96
C ASN A 112 12.44 -9.96 3.35
N ILE A 113 11.61 -8.92 3.42
CA ILE A 113 10.99 -8.49 4.68
C ILE A 113 9.88 -9.45 5.13
N GLY A 114 9.26 -10.17 4.21
CA GLY A 114 8.33 -11.25 4.54
C GLY A 114 6.86 -10.85 4.58
N PHE A 115 6.48 -9.69 4.08
CA PHE A 115 5.08 -9.34 3.91
C PHE A 115 4.37 -10.28 2.93
N SER A 116 3.11 -10.58 3.20
CA SER A 116 2.30 -11.36 2.26
C SER A 116 2.03 -10.59 0.97
N TYR A 117 1.80 -9.28 1.11
CA TYR A 117 1.45 -8.40 -0.01
C TYR A 117 2.01 -7.00 0.16
N LYS A 118 2.19 -6.31 -0.98
CA LYS A 118 2.47 -4.87 -1.08
C LYS A 118 1.22 -4.14 -1.61
N TRP A 119 0.77 -3.11 -0.89
CA TRP A 119 -0.34 -2.25 -1.31
C TRP A 119 0.13 -1.28 -2.37
N ASN A 120 -0.44 -1.32 -3.57
CA ASN A 120 0.06 -0.60 -4.74
C ASN A 120 -0.71 0.71 -4.99
N ASN A 121 -0.38 1.76 -4.22
CA ASN A 121 -0.95 3.09 -4.44
C ASN A 121 -0.52 3.70 -5.78
N ASN A 122 0.69 3.42 -6.25
CA ASN A 122 1.20 3.93 -7.52
C ASN A 122 0.32 3.48 -8.68
N TRP A 123 -0.04 2.18 -8.73
CA TRP A 123 -0.98 1.67 -9.71
C TRP A 123 -2.34 2.39 -9.65
N ALA A 124 -2.88 2.57 -8.45
CA ALA A 124 -4.15 3.25 -8.25
C ALA A 124 -4.09 4.71 -8.70
N GLY A 125 -3.01 5.41 -8.36
CA GLY A 125 -2.78 6.80 -8.74
C GLY A 125 -2.68 6.98 -10.25
N ASP A 126 -1.86 6.19 -10.92
CA ASP A 126 -1.67 6.22 -12.36
C ASP A 126 -2.98 5.88 -13.09
N PHE A 127 -3.66 4.83 -12.66
CA PHE A 127 -4.90 4.40 -13.27
C PHE A 127 -6.02 5.44 -13.12
N LEU A 128 -6.17 6.04 -11.93
CA LEU A 128 -7.15 7.10 -11.69
C LEU A 128 -6.80 8.38 -12.44
N ASN A 129 -5.53 8.72 -12.53
CA ASN A 129 -5.10 9.87 -13.34
C ASN A 129 -5.42 9.66 -14.81
N TYR A 130 -5.14 8.48 -15.37
CA TYR A 130 -5.54 8.10 -16.73
C TYR A 130 -7.05 8.24 -16.95
N LEU A 131 -7.86 7.67 -16.05
CA LEU A 131 -9.33 7.69 -16.17
C LEU A 131 -9.92 9.10 -16.01
N SER A 132 -9.28 9.98 -15.24
CA SER A 132 -9.73 11.36 -15.03
C SER A 132 -9.55 12.27 -16.24
N LYS A 133 -8.69 11.86 -17.20
CA LYS A 133 -8.47 12.62 -18.43
C LYS A 133 -9.66 12.53 -19.37
N ASP A 134 -9.87 13.58 -20.16
CA ASP A 134 -10.80 13.52 -21.30
C ASP A 134 -10.43 12.33 -22.20
N PRO A 135 -11.40 11.56 -22.71
CA PRO A 135 -11.12 10.41 -23.58
C PRO A 135 -10.18 10.69 -24.77
N ILE A 136 -10.23 11.91 -25.32
CA ILE A 136 -9.36 12.33 -26.43
C ILE A 136 -7.91 12.48 -25.94
N GLU A 137 -7.69 12.90 -24.71
CA GLU A 137 -6.36 13.12 -24.14
C GLU A 137 -5.69 11.83 -23.67
N ARG A 138 -6.45 10.77 -23.41
CA ARG A 138 -5.93 9.50 -22.87
C ARG A 138 -4.85 8.86 -23.74
N GLN A 139 -4.88 9.09 -25.04
CA GLN A 139 -3.84 8.61 -25.96
C GLN A 139 -2.44 9.16 -25.64
N TYR A 140 -2.33 10.33 -25.00
CA TYR A 140 -1.06 10.97 -24.66
C TYR A 140 -0.51 10.54 -23.29
N VAL A 141 -1.30 9.81 -22.51
CA VAL A 141 -0.94 9.31 -21.17
C VAL A 141 -1.20 7.81 -21.05
N HIS A 142 -1.13 7.09 -22.16
CA HIS A 142 -1.42 5.66 -22.22
C HIS A 142 -0.42 4.81 -21.41
N ASP A 143 0.78 5.31 -21.25
CA ASP A 143 1.82 4.75 -20.39
C ASP A 143 1.37 4.58 -18.95
N GLN A 144 0.55 5.47 -18.41
CA GLN A 144 -0.03 5.35 -17.06
C GLN A 144 -0.93 4.11 -16.90
N LEU A 145 -1.51 3.62 -17.98
CA LEU A 145 -2.26 2.37 -17.97
C LEU A 145 -1.37 1.14 -18.07
N THR A 146 -0.27 1.22 -18.83
CA THR A 146 0.53 0.05 -19.21
C THR A 146 1.81 -0.13 -18.39
N LEU A 147 2.31 0.93 -17.74
CA LEU A 147 3.56 0.90 -16.97
C LEU A 147 3.56 -0.17 -15.89
N SER A 148 2.41 -0.39 -15.25
CA SER A 148 2.26 -1.40 -14.21
C SER A 148 2.60 -2.82 -14.67
N MET A 149 2.43 -3.13 -15.95
CA MET A 149 2.76 -4.45 -16.51
C MET A 149 4.25 -4.76 -16.48
N LEU A 150 5.12 -3.75 -16.39
CA LEU A 150 6.57 -3.94 -16.33
C LEU A 150 7.03 -4.44 -14.95
N TYR A 151 6.29 -4.10 -13.90
CA TYR A 151 6.68 -4.45 -12.52
C TYR A 151 5.68 -5.36 -11.80
N THR A 152 4.58 -5.76 -12.45
CA THR A 152 3.47 -6.46 -11.80
C THR A 152 3.85 -7.77 -11.11
N TYR A 153 4.99 -8.38 -11.47
CA TYR A 153 5.47 -9.63 -10.89
C TYR A 153 6.69 -9.45 -9.98
N CYS A 154 7.14 -8.21 -9.73
CA CYS A 154 8.27 -7.95 -8.82
C CYS A 154 7.89 -8.17 -7.36
N GLU A 155 6.62 -7.97 -7.02
CA GLU A 155 6.05 -8.12 -5.68
C GLU A 155 4.66 -8.76 -5.74
N HIS A 156 4.17 -9.25 -4.61
CA HIS A 156 2.78 -9.69 -4.50
C HIS A 156 1.88 -8.48 -4.25
N PHE A 157 1.38 -7.88 -5.30
CA PHE A 157 0.60 -6.65 -5.19
C PHE A 157 -0.86 -6.86 -4.81
N VAL A 158 -1.38 -5.95 -3.95
CA VAL A 158 -2.80 -5.64 -3.83
C VAL A 158 -3.07 -4.38 -4.64
N LEU A 159 -4.04 -4.44 -5.55
CA LEU A 159 -4.47 -3.34 -6.40
C LEU A 159 -5.70 -2.67 -5.76
N PRO A 160 -5.54 -1.52 -5.10
CA PRO A 160 -6.67 -0.80 -4.52
C PRO A 160 -7.36 0.05 -5.59
N LEU A 161 -8.69 0.05 -5.61
CA LEU A 161 -9.46 0.96 -6.43
C LEU A 161 -10.64 1.53 -5.63
N GLY A 162 -10.59 2.83 -5.38
CA GLY A 162 -11.62 3.55 -4.63
C GLY A 162 -11.21 4.96 -4.26
N SER A 163 -12.13 5.72 -3.70
CA SER A 163 -11.90 7.14 -3.34
C SER A 163 -10.95 7.35 -2.18
N ARG A 164 -10.81 6.39 -1.27
CA ARG A 164 -9.97 6.52 -0.08
C ARG A 164 -8.47 6.46 -0.40
N GLU A 165 -8.11 5.71 -1.42
CA GLU A 165 -6.71 5.40 -1.74
C GLU A 165 -5.98 6.55 -2.42
N THR A 166 -6.70 7.55 -2.89
CA THR A 166 -6.13 8.70 -3.62
C THR A 166 -5.94 9.96 -2.76
N GLY A 167 -6.15 9.85 -1.44
CA GLY A 167 -6.03 10.99 -0.52
C GLY A 167 -7.03 12.12 -0.76
N ASP A 168 -7.90 11.98 -1.74
CA ASP A 168 -8.92 12.96 -2.10
C ASP A 168 -10.29 12.52 -1.57
N GLN A 169 -11.03 13.44 -0.97
CA GLN A 169 -12.37 13.18 -0.43
C GLN A 169 -13.46 13.03 -1.51
N LYS A 170 -13.10 13.26 -2.77
CA LYS A 170 -14.04 13.10 -3.88
C LYS A 170 -14.22 11.63 -4.22
N SER A 171 -15.46 11.23 -4.49
CA SER A 171 -15.76 9.89 -4.94
C SER A 171 -15.05 9.57 -6.27
N PHE A 172 -14.80 8.29 -6.53
CA PHE A 172 -14.22 7.85 -7.79
C PHE A 172 -15.04 8.38 -8.99
N MET A 173 -16.38 8.28 -8.90
CA MET A 173 -17.29 8.77 -9.92
C MET A 173 -17.17 10.28 -10.18
N ALA A 174 -16.90 11.07 -9.13
CA ALA A 174 -16.77 12.53 -9.27
C ALA A 174 -15.52 12.96 -10.04
N LYS A 175 -14.50 12.09 -10.13
CA LYS A 175 -13.25 12.36 -10.86
C LYS A 175 -13.35 12.06 -12.36
N LEU A 176 -14.34 11.29 -12.79
CA LEU A 176 -14.48 10.88 -14.18
C LEU A 176 -15.15 11.97 -15.02
N PRO A 177 -14.70 12.18 -16.27
CA PRO A 177 -15.33 13.09 -17.22
C PRO A 177 -16.62 12.51 -17.80
N GLY A 178 -17.50 13.40 -18.27
CA GLY A 178 -18.72 13.04 -18.97
C GLY A 178 -19.98 13.10 -18.10
N ASP A 179 -21.11 12.71 -18.69
CA ASP A 179 -22.39 12.58 -18.02
C ASP A 179 -22.46 11.32 -17.14
N GLU A 180 -23.57 11.12 -16.43
CA GLU A 180 -23.72 10.03 -15.49
C GLU A 180 -23.61 8.64 -16.15
N LEU A 181 -24.23 8.46 -17.33
CA LEU A 181 -24.16 7.19 -18.07
C LEU A 181 -22.75 6.88 -18.56
N GLN A 182 -22.04 7.91 -19.04
CA GLN A 182 -20.67 7.81 -19.46
C GLN A 182 -19.75 7.46 -18.29
N LYS A 183 -19.93 8.07 -17.13
CA LYS A 183 -19.19 7.74 -15.92
C LYS A 183 -19.42 6.30 -15.45
N LEU A 184 -20.68 5.84 -15.43
CA LEU A 184 -20.99 4.45 -15.09
C LEU A 184 -20.32 3.46 -16.05
N SER A 185 -20.33 3.76 -17.36
CA SER A 185 -19.64 2.93 -18.35
C SER A 185 -18.12 2.89 -18.13
N GLN A 186 -17.52 4.02 -17.78
CA GLN A 186 -16.09 4.08 -17.45
C GLN A 186 -15.77 3.31 -16.17
N ILE A 187 -16.63 3.35 -15.15
CA ILE A 187 -16.44 2.58 -13.91
C ILE A 187 -16.51 1.07 -14.21
N ARG A 188 -17.47 0.62 -15.02
CA ARG A 188 -17.54 -0.79 -15.45
C ARG A 188 -16.25 -1.21 -16.17
N ALA A 189 -15.77 -0.42 -17.11
CA ALA A 189 -14.51 -0.69 -17.81
C ALA A 189 -13.32 -0.72 -16.85
N ALA A 190 -13.27 0.19 -15.87
CA ALA A 190 -12.22 0.27 -14.87
C ALA A 190 -12.17 -0.98 -13.98
N TYR A 191 -13.31 -1.41 -13.45
CA TYR A 191 -13.37 -2.65 -12.66
C TYR A 191 -13.06 -3.88 -13.50
N SER A 192 -13.54 -3.96 -14.74
CA SER A 192 -13.19 -5.06 -15.64
C SER A 192 -11.68 -5.12 -15.89
N TYR A 193 -11.04 -3.98 -16.16
CA TYR A 193 -9.59 -3.90 -16.33
C TYR A 193 -8.85 -4.35 -15.05
N MET A 194 -9.26 -3.84 -13.89
CA MET A 194 -8.66 -4.24 -12.62
C MET A 194 -8.78 -5.75 -12.37
N MET A 195 -9.94 -6.35 -12.66
CA MET A 195 -10.16 -7.80 -12.49
C MET A 195 -9.25 -8.64 -13.37
N LEU A 196 -8.95 -8.18 -14.58
CA LEU A 196 -8.07 -8.88 -15.53
C LEU A 196 -6.57 -8.59 -15.30
N HIS A 197 -6.24 -7.50 -14.59
CA HIS A 197 -4.84 -7.16 -14.26
C HIS A 197 -4.27 -8.14 -13.23
N PRO A 198 -2.99 -8.55 -13.33
CA PRO A 198 -2.35 -9.39 -12.30
C PRO A 198 -2.33 -8.71 -10.92
N GLY A 199 -2.44 -9.50 -9.84
CA GLY A 199 -2.43 -9.05 -8.44
C GLY A 199 -3.76 -9.27 -7.73
N CYS A 200 -3.77 -9.17 -6.40
CA CYS A 200 -4.97 -9.23 -5.58
C CYS A 200 -5.80 -7.96 -5.72
N LYS A 201 -7.11 -8.06 -5.59
CA LYS A 201 -8.04 -6.94 -5.81
C LYS A 201 -8.60 -6.43 -4.49
N MET A 202 -8.53 -5.11 -4.29
CA MET A 202 -9.20 -4.44 -3.18
C MET A 202 -10.12 -3.36 -3.72
N MET A 203 -11.41 -3.58 -3.59
CA MET A 203 -12.43 -2.60 -3.98
C MET A 203 -12.93 -1.88 -2.73
N ALA A 204 -12.78 -0.58 -2.67
CA ALA A 204 -13.44 0.25 -1.67
C ALA A 204 -14.82 0.64 -2.21
N PRO A 205 -15.93 0.21 -1.58
CA PRO A 205 -17.25 0.59 -2.04
C PRO A 205 -17.40 2.11 -1.95
N ASP A 206 -17.64 2.75 -3.08
CA ASP A 206 -18.00 4.15 -3.13
C ASP A 206 -19.46 4.31 -2.68
N LYS A 207 -19.71 5.27 -1.80
CA LYS A 207 -21.08 5.55 -1.31
C LYS A 207 -22.05 5.98 -2.43
N GLU A 208 -21.49 6.48 -3.53
CA GLU A 208 -22.24 6.96 -4.69
C GLU A 208 -22.49 5.89 -5.76
N LEU A 209 -22.00 4.65 -5.56
CA LEU A 209 -22.30 3.57 -6.48
C LEU A 209 -23.79 3.27 -6.49
N THR A 210 -24.38 3.37 -7.66
CA THR A 210 -25.78 3.00 -7.88
C THR A 210 -26.00 1.51 -7.63
N ASP A 211 -27.25 1.11 -7.34
CA ASP A 211 -27.56 -0.30 -7.14
C ASP A 211 -27.27 -1.16 -8.38
N GLU A 212 -27.30 -0.56 -9.56
CA GLU A 212 -26.89 -1.21 -10.81
C GLU A 212 -25.39 -1.54 -10.81
N MET A 213 -24.54 -0.62 -10.35
CA MET A 213 -23.11 -0.88 -10.24
C MET A 213 -22.78 -1.89 -9.15
N LYS A 214 -23.50 -1.88 -8.04
CA LYS A 214 -23.35 -2.90 -7.00
C LYS A 214 -23.64 -4.30 -7.53
N ARG A 215 -24.69 -4.46 -8.35
CA ARG A 215 -24.99 -5.73 -9.03
C ARG A 215 -23.87 -6.12 -10.00
N PHE A 216 -23.42 -5.19 -10.84
CA PHE A 216 -22.33 -5.46 -11.79
C PHE A 216 -21.03 -5.93 -11.10
N ILE A 217 -20.73 -5.42 -9.93
CA ILE A 217 -19.53 -5.84 -9.16
C ILE A 217 -19.75 -7.21 -8.52
N HIS A 218 -21.00 -7.55 -8.18
CA HIS A 218 -21.34 -8.81 -7.50
C HIS A 218 -21.43 -10.00 -8.49
N ASP A 219 -21.87 -9.78 -9.71
CA ASP A 219 -22.01 -10.77 -10.79
C ASP A 219 -20.68 -11.03 -11.53
#